data_bac0926aa21e06d521019c0ac53b79fc
#
_entry.id   bac0926aa21e06d521019c0ac53b79fc
#
_cell.length_a   1.000
_cell.length_b   1.000
_cell.length_c   1.000
_cell.angle_alpha   90.00
_cell.angle_beta   90.00
_cell.angle_gamma   90.00
#
_symmetry.space_group_name_H-M   'P 1'
#
loop_
_entity.id
_entity.type
_entity.pdbx_description
1 polymer ?
#
loop_
_entity_poly.entity_id
_entity_poly.type
_entity_poly.pdbx_seq_one_letter_code
_entity_poly.pdbx_strand_id
1 'polypeptide(L)'
;FNLGFFAVRKTDESIRFLKWWNERCQDLCFFETQFGLSTDQKWVSIAPCFFPSLHVSFNLGLNVAFWNMQERKITSRDGNNLFLVNDEYELLFFHFSSFNGKEPVKLTNRPFGIDISDETILQEVIDIYSRISNKYIDVLSAVSKKYSFDYTYDGLYISPTLRRAYASVIDKFLKNHNPFEIIGEVESFTKKNYLIENKSTEYSPEGFEEIEKYDRIFKIINKFLKILLYVLGLVKFSNLSRLFVYLSSYRQIKGLWKI
;
A
#
# COMPACT_ATOMS: atom_id res chain seq x y z
N PHE A 1 7.36 5.73 -11.21
CA PHE A 1 8.53 4.98 -10.70
C PHE A 1 8.11 4.01 -9.63
N ASN A 2 8.93 2.98 -9.44
CA ASN A 2 8.86 2.11 -8.28
C ASN A 2 10.12 2.30 -7.43
N LEU A 3 9.96 2.39 -6.12
CA LEU A 3 11.07 2.55 -5.17
C LEU A 3 11.59 1.19 -4.66
N GLY A 4 11.66 0.18 -5.50
CA GLY A 4 12.27 -1.11 -5.18
C GLY A 4 13.73 -0.98 -4.75
N PHE A 5 14.41 0.02 -5.31
CA PHE A 5 15.73 0.44 -4.88
C PHE A 5 15.83 1.96 -4.84
N PHE A 6 16.50 2.47 -3.82
CA PHE A 6 16.73 3.89 -3.61
C PHE A 6 18.10 4.10 -2.97
N ALA A 7 18.90 4.97 -3.55
CA ALA A 7 20.22 5.31 -3.03
C ALA A 7 20.41 6.83 -2.99
N VAL A 8 21.05 7.31 -1.94
CA VAL A 8 21.31 8.76 -1.74
C VAL A 8 22.76 8.98 -1.38
N ARG A 9 23.42 9.83 -2.16
CA ARG A 9 24.72 10.39 -1.78
C ARG A 9 24.50 11.64 -0.93
N LYS A 10 25.27 11.84 0.14
CA LYS A 10 25.17 13.02 0.99
C LYS A 10 25.66 14.27 0.23
N THR A 11 24.70 15.07 -0.22
CA THR A 11 24.91 16.40 -0.87
C THR A 11 23.83 17.36 -0.36
N ASP A 12 24.01 18.64 -0.56
CA ASP A 12 23.00 19.64 -0.17
C ASP A 12 21.69 19.45 -0.92
N GLU A 13 21.74 19.05 -2.18
CA GLU A 13 20.55 18.76 -2.97
C GLU A 13 19.82 17.52 -2.46
N SER A 14 20.52 16.44 -2.12
CA SER A 14 19.89 15.24 -1.57
C SER A 14 19.29 15.47 -0.18
N ILE A 15 19.91 16.30 0.65
CA ILE A 15 19.34 16.71 1.94
C ILE A 15 18.05 17.53 1.71
N ARG A 16 18.05 18.44 0.75
CA ARG A 16 16.86 19.21 0.37
C ARG A 16 15.76 18.30 -0.18
N PHE A 17 16.09 17.30 -1.02
CA PHE A 17 15.17 16.30 -1.51
C PHE A 17 14.54 15.49 -0.38
N LEU A 18 15.35 14.96 0.56
CA LEU A 18 14.84 14.17 1.69
C LEU A 18 13.91 14.99 2.61
N LYS A 19 14.23 16.25 2.87
CA LYS A 19 13.34 17.16 3.61
C LYS A 19 12.02 17.38 2.88
N TRP A 20 12.10 17.70 1.59
CA TRP A 20 10.92 17.89 0.74
C TRP A 20 10.04 16.65 0.70
N TRP A 21 10.63 15.44 0.63
CA TRP A 21 9.91 14.17 0.62
C TRP A 21 9.26 13.88 1.96
N ASN A 22 10.01 14.05 3.05
CA ASN A 22 9.51 13.88 4.42
C ASN A 22 8.30 14.79 4.71
N GLU A 23 8.37 16.07 4.37
CA GLU A 23 7.26 17.01 4.57
C GLU A 23 5.97 16.57 3.89
N ARG A 24 6.07 15.98 2.70
CA ARG A 24 4.91 15.47 1.98
C ARG A 24 4.38 14.17 2.55
N CYS A 25 5.27 13.32 3.02
CA CYS A 25 4.89 12.05 3.61
C CYS A 25 4.22 12.21 4.98
N GLN A 26 4.47 13.29 5.71
CA GLN A 26 3.80 13.55 6.98
C GLN A 26 2.27 13.62 6.84
N ASP A 27 1.78 14.31 5.80
CA ASP A 27 0.36 14.55 5.61
C ASP A 27 -0.27 13.74 4.48
N LEU A 28 0.52 13.24 3.53
CA LEU A 28 0.03 12.76 2.25
C LEU A 28 0.60 11.39 1.84
N CYS A 29 1.03 10.59 2.80
CA CYS A 29 1.52 9.23 2.58
C CYS A 29 0.39 8.21 2.73
N PHE A 30 -0.64 8.32 1.89
CA PHE A 30 -1.78 7.41 1.87
C PHE A 30 -1.81 6.54 0.62
N PHE A 31 -2.41 5.37 0.71
CA PHE A 31 -2.76 4.56 -0.43
C PHE A 31 -4.21 4.85 -0.83
N GLU A 32 -4.39 5.90 -1.63
CA GLU A 32 -5.68 6.35 -2.15
C GLU A 32 -5.56 6.63 -3.65
N THR A 33 -5.63 5.57 -4.43
CA THR A 33 -5.39 5.62 -5.88
C THR A 33 -6.36 6.52 -6.64
N GLN A 34 -7.59 6.66 -6.15
CA GLN A 34 -8.60 7.58 -6.71
C GLN A 34 -8.16 9.06 -6.64
N PHE A 35 -7.24 9.41 -5.73
CA PHE A 35 -6.63 10.74 -5.63
C PHE A 35 -5.19 10.78 -6.17
N GLY A 36 -4.76 9.71 -6.83
CA GLY A 36 -3.40 9.57 -7.33
C GLY A 36 -2.36 9.46 -6.22
N LEU A 37 -2.74 9.08 -5.00
CA LEU A 37 -1.84 8.85 -3.89
C LEU A 37 -1.46 7.36 -3.84
N SER A 38 -0.17 7.10 -3.89
CA SER A 38 0.44 5.77 -3.78
C SER A 38 1.58 5.84 -2.77
N THR A 39 1.20 6.07 -1.52
CA THR A 39 2.12 6.23 -0.39
C THR A 39 3.25 7.24 -0.67
N ASP A 40 4.46 6.93 -0.28
CA ASP A 40 5.68 7.70 -0.49
C ASP A 40 6.13 7.76 -1.96
N GLN A 41 5.84 6.72 -2.75
CA GLN A 41 6.26 6.61 -4.16
C GLN A 41 5.67 7.71 -5.05
N LYS A 42 4.46 8.18 -4.75
CA LYS A 42 3.81 9.27 -5.49
C LYS A 42 4.71 10.49 -5.59
N TRP A 43 5.34 10.86 -4.49
CA TRP A 43 6.15 12.07 -4.41
C TRP A 43 7.45 11.92 -5.18
N VAL A 44 8.10 10.76 -5.07
CA VAL A 44 9.34 10.50 -5.81
C VAL A 44 9.09 10.48 -7.32
N SER A 45 7.91 10.09 -7.77
CA SER A 45 7.57 10.09 -9.21
C SER A 45 7.62 11.48 -9.84
N ILE A 46 7.42 12.55 -9.08
CA ILE A 46 7.51 13.94 -9.57
C ILE A 46 8.83 14.63 -9.16
N ALA A 47 9.64 13.98 -8.33
CA ALA A 47 10.89 14.56 -7.84
C ALA A 47 11.89 14.98 -8.94
N PRO A 48 12.02 14.26 -10.08
CA PRO A 48 12.90 14.69 -11.17
C PRO A 48 12.60 16.08 -11.71
N CYS A 49 11.36 16.58 -11.55
CA CYS A 49 10.99 17.94 -11.96
C CYS A 49 11.58 19.02 -11.05
N PHE A 50 12.03 18.68 -9.83
CA PHE A 50 12.50 19.62 -8.82
C PHE A 50 13.97 19.44 -8.44
N PHE A 51 14.53 18.26 -8.73
CA PHE A 51 15.88 17.87 -8.32
C PHE A 51 16.66 17.35 -9.54
N PRO A 52 17.38 18.23 -10.23
CA PRO A 52 18.06 17.91 -11.49
C PRO A 52 19.13 16.82 -11.39
N SER A 53 19.76 16.66 -10.22
CA SER A 53 20.76 15.59 -10.01
C SER A 53 20.14 14.22 -9.66
N LEU A 54 18.81 14.13 -9.56
CA LEU A 54 18.14 12.85 -9.36
C LEU A 54 18.22 12.02 -10.64
N HIS A 55 18.82 10.85 -10.54
CA HIS A 55 18.95 9.91 -11.65
C HIS A 55 17.93 8.78 -11.55
N VAL A 56 17.23 8.51 -12.64
CA VAL A 56 16.35 7.35 -12.81
C VAL A 56 17.07 6.35 -13.70
N SER A 57 17.35 5.15 -13.17
CA SER A 57 17.97 4.11 -13.98
C SER A 57 16.96 3.46 -14.92
N PHE A 58 17.33 3.34 -16.19
CA PHE A 58 16.58 2.65 -17.24
C PHE A 58 17.14 1.26 -17.55
N ASN A 59 18.09 0.75 -16.73
CA ASN A 59 18.60 -0.60 -16.87
C ASN A 59 17.49 -1.62 -16.62
N LEU A 60 17.18 -2.44 -17.61
CA LEU A 60 16.08 -3.41 -17.57
C LEU A 60 16.33 -4.56 -16.57
N GLY A 61 17.57 -4.81 -16.18
CA GLY A 61 17.93 -5.81 -15.16
C GLY A 61 17.64 -5.36 -13.72
N LEU A 62 17.28 -4.09 -13.52
CA LEU A 62 16.94 -3.55 -12.20
C LEU A 62 15.44 -3.56 -11.96
N ASN A 63 15.02 -3.97 -10.77
CA ASN A 63 13.62 -3.94 -10.32
C ASN A 63 12.67 -4.70 -11.26
N VAL A 64 13.09 -5.87 -11.71
CA VAL A 64 12.21 -6.81 -12.44
C VAL A 64 11.16 -7.32 -11.48
N ALA A 65 9.89 -7.29 -11.89
CA ALA A 65 8.77 -7.64 -11.04
C ALA A 65 7.54 -8.01 -11.88
N PHE A 66 6.53 -8.62 -11.26
CA PHE A 66 5.32 -9.09 -11.97
C PHE A 66 4.65 -7.99 -12.82
N TRP A 67 4.72 -6.70 -12.42
CA TRP A 67 4.07 -5.60 -13.13
C TRP A 67 4.82 -5.13 -14.39
N ASN A 68 6.06 -5.59 -14.63
CA ASN A 68 6.85 -5.20 -15.80
C ASN A 68 7.39 -6.40 -16.60
N MET A 69 6.95 -7.61 -16.30
CA MET A 69 7.39 -8.82 -17.02
C MET A 69 6.95 -8.87 -18.49
N GLN A 70 5.93 -8.09 -18.87
CA GLN A 70 5.54 -7.95 -20.28
C GLN A 70 6.66 -7.32 -21.13
N GLU A 71 7.49 -6.47 -20.50
CA GLU A 71 8.60 -5.77 -21.15
C GLU A 71 9.96 -6.43 -20.86
N ARG A 72 10.03 -7.32 -19.85
CA ARG A 72 11.27 -7.85 -19.28
C ARG A 72 11.20 -9.37 -19.15
N LYS A 73 11.55 -10.04 -20.22
CA LYS A 73 11.62 -11.51 -20.24
C LYS A 73 12.92 -11.96 -19.58
N ILE A 74 12.83 -12.87 -18.60
CA ILE A 74 14.01 -13.45 -17.96
C ILE A 74 14.49 -14.62 -18.81
N THR A 75 15.77 -14.62 -19.10
CA THR A 75 16.46 -15.65 -19.87
C THR A 75 17.71 -16.13 -19.09
N SER A 76 18.25 -17.30 -19.43
CA SER A 76 19.50 -17.78 -18.85
C SER A 76 20.64 -17.56 -19.84
N ARG A 77 21.83 -17.32 -19.31
CA ARG A 77 23.06 -17.33 -20.07
C ARG A 77 23.73 -18.69 -19.96
N ASP A 78 24.13 -19.25 -21.09
CA ASP A 78 24.83 -20.52 -21.13
C ASP A 78 26.06 -20.54 -20.19
N GLY A 79 26.04 -21.46 -19.26
CA GLY A 79 27.22 -21.91 -18.50
C GLY A 79 27.61 -21.17 -17.22
N ASN A 80 27.03 -19.99 -16.88
CA ASN A 80 27.49 -19.20 -15.74
C ASN A 80 26.47 -18.92 -14.62
N ASN A 81 25.33 -19.57 -14.61
CA ASN A 81 24.25 -19.30 -13.65
C ASN A 81 23.81 -17.82 -13.53
N LEU A 82 24.08 -17.03 -14.57
CA LEU A 82 23.62 -15.63 -14.63
C LEU A 82 22.27 -15.59 -15.33
N PHE A 83 21.33 -14.89 -14.71
CA PHE A 83 20.07 -14.57 -15.35
C PHE A 83 20.21 -13.28 -16.14
N LEU A 84 19.64 -13.26 -17.34
CA LEU A 84 19.57 -12.09 -18.19
C LEU A 84 18.13 -11.62 -18.33
N VAL A 85 17.95 -10.38 -18.65
CA VAL A 85 16.68 -9.78 -19.07
C VAL A 85 16.80 -9.41 -20.52
N ASN A 86 15.88 -9.95 -21.35
CA ASN A 86 15.81 -9.76 -22.80
C ASN A 86 17.12 -10.14 -23.52
N ASP A 87 17.85 -11.16 -23.03
CA ASP A 87 19.13 -11.66 -23.53
C ASP A 87 20.29 -10.63 -23.53
N GLU A 88 20.09 -9.47 -22.93
CA GLU A 88 21.04 -8.34 -22.98
C GLU A 88 21.48 -7.85 -21.59
N TYR A 89 20.55 -7.64 -20.69
CA TYR A 89 20.83 -7.03 -19.38
C TYR A 89 20.99 -8.10 -18.31
N GLU A 90 22.03 -8.03 -17.50
CA GLU A 90 22.15 -8.88 -16.32
C GLU A 90 21.00 -8.60 -15.34
N LEU A 91 20.33 -9.65 -14.83
CA LEU A 91 19.34 -9.52 -13.77
C LEU A 91 20.03 -9.17 -12.46
N LEU A 92 20.03 -7.89 -12.12
CA LEU A 92 20.67 -7.38 -10.92
C LEU A 92 19.77 -7.47 -9.71
N PHE A 93 18.45 -7.35 -9.90
CA PHE A 93 17.51 -7.26 -8.81
C PHE A 93 16.08 -7.61 -9.23
N PHE A 94 15.49 -8.60 -8.55
CA PHE A 94 14.10 -8.99 -8.73
C PHE A 94 13.28 -8.62 -7.48
N HIS A 95 12.13 -7.96 -7.68
CA HIS A 95 11.25 -7.48 -6.62
C HIS A 95 10.06 -8.43 -6.43
N PHE A 96 10.12 -9.29 -5.41
CA PHE A 96 9.07 -10.23 -5.04
C PHE A 96 7.96 -9.54 -4.23
N SER A 97 7.06 -8.84 -4.91
CA SER A 97 5.94 -8.15 -4.25
C SER A 97 4.76 -9.08 -4.01
N SER A 98 4.33 -9.20 -2.75
CA SER A 98 3.21 -10.07 -2.34
C SER A 98 3.39 -11.55 -2.73
N PHE A 99 4.64 -12.00 -2.81
CA PHE A 99 4.96 -13.39 -3.08
C PHE A 99 4.64 -14.27 -1.87
N ASN A 100 4.05 -15.42 -2.11
CA ASN A 100 3.79 -16.44 -1.09
C ASN A 100 4.66 -17.66 -1.37
N GLY A 101 5.71 -17.88 -0.59
CA GLY A 101 6.60 -19.03 -0.73
C GLY A 101 5.94 -20.40 -0.51
N LYS A 102 4.71 -20.45 0.01
CA LYS A 102 3.90 -21.67 0.13
C LYS A 102 3.16 -22.02 -1.17
N GLU A 103 3.01 -21.05 -2.07
CA GLU A 103 2.39 -21.22 -3.39
C GLU A 103 3.33 -20.70 -4.49
N PRO A 104 4.48 -21.34 -4.71
CA PRO A 104 5.53 -20.81 -5.60
C PRO A 104 5.13 -20.76 -7.07
N VAL A 105 4.03 -21.39 -7.45
CA VAL A 105 3.49 -21.33 -8.83
C VAL A 105 2.93 -19.95 -9.19
N LYS A 106 2.63 -19.14 -8.17
CA LYS A 106 2.12 -17.76 -8.37
C LYS A 106 3.20 -16.75 -8.02
N LEU A 107 3.59 -15.93 -8.97
CA LEU A 107 4.56 -14.86 -8.77
C LEU A 107 4.09 -13.81 -7.75
N THR A 108 2.79 -13.64 -7.61
CA THR A 108 2.18 -12.71 -6.65
C THR A 108 0.79 -13.16 -6.26
N ASN A 109 0.38 -12.87 -5.03
CA ASN A 109 -1.01 -13.05 -4.57
C ASN A 109 -1.93 -11.89 -4.94
N ARG A 110 -1.43 -10.90 -5.70
CA ARG A 110 -2.29 -9.83 -6.20
C ARG A 110 -3.21 -10.35 -7.31
N PRO A 111 -4.39 -9.76 -7.51
CA PRO A 111 -5.40 -10.23 -8.48
C PRO A 111 -4.94 -10.26 -9.93
N PHE A 112 -3.84 -9.58 -10.24
CA PHE A 112 -3.18 -9.60 -11.54
C PHE A 112 -1.95 -10.52 -11.59
N GLY A 113 -1.96 -11.57 -10.75
CA GLY A 113 -0.89 -12.56 -10.72
C GLY A 113 -0.71 -13.22 -12.09
N ILE A 114 0.53 -13.26 -12.56
CA ILE A 114 0.89 -13.98 -13.78
C ILE A 114 1.08 -15.44 -13.42
N ASP A 115 0.43 -16.35 -14.15
CA ASP A 115 0.73 -17.77 -14.11
C ASP A 115 2.08 -17.99 -14.79
N ILE A 116 3.00 -18.59 -14.08
CA ILE A 116 4.38 -18.81 -14.49
C ILE A 116 4.69 -20.28 -14.70
N SER A 117 3.68 -21.13 -14.72
CA SER A 117 3.86 -22.59 -14.86
C SER A 117 4.66 -23.00 -16.09
N ASP A 118 4.61 -22.20 -17.16
CA ASP A 118 5.32 -22.44 -18.41
C ASP A 118 6.67 -21.71 -18.54
N GLU A 119 7.06 -20.89 -17.53
CA GLU A 119 8.26 -20.06 -17.55
C GLU A 119 9.39 -20.70 -16.73
N THR A 120 10.07 -21.69 -17.31
CA THR A 120 11.09 -22.52 -16.63
C THR A 120 12.19 -21.70 -15.95
N ILE A 121 12.70 -20.66 -16.61
CA ILE A 121 13.81 -19.84 -16.07
C ILE A 121 13.33 -18.94 -14.95
N LEU A 122 12.14 -18.39 -15.07
CA LEU A 122 11.52 -17.62 -14.01
C LEU A 122 11.27 -18.51 -12.78
N GLN A 123 10.87 -19.76 -12.99
CA GLN A 123 10.70 -20.73 -11.91
C GLN A 123 12.03 -20.99 -11.16
N GLU A 124 13.16 -21.04 -11.85
CA GLU A 124 14.49 -21.16 -11.18
C GLU A 124 14.75 -19.96 -10.27
N VAL A 125 14.48 -18.73 -10.71
CA VAL A 125 14.64 -17.52 -9.88
C VAL A 125 13.75 -17.61 -8.63
N ILE A 126 12.52 -18.07 -8.80
CA ILE A 126 11.56 -18.24 -7.70
C ILE A 126 12.02 -19.32 -6.73
N ASP A 127 12.53 -20.44 -7.22
CA ASP A 127 13.01 -21.54 -6.39
C ASP A 127 14.23 -21.12 -5.56
N ILE A 128 15.16 -20.35 -6.15
CA ILE A 128 16.29 -19.77 -5.42
C ILE A 128 15.78 -18.84 -4.31
N TYR A 129 14.86 -17.94 -4.62
CA TYR A 129 14.29 -17.03 -3.63
C TYR A 129 13.52 -17.78 -2.53
N SER A 130 12.68 -18.75 -2.91
CA SER A 130 11.89 -19.56 -1.97
C SER A 130 12.79 -20.33 -1.01
N ARG A 131 13.86 -20.95 -1.53
CA ARG A 131 14.83 -21.69 -0.71
C ARG A 131 15.53 -20.77 0.30
N ILE A 132 15.95 -19.58 -0.13
CA ILE A 132 16.62 -18.61 0.75
C ILE A 132 15.60 -18.07 1.77
N SER A 133 14.42 -17.67 1.32
CA SER A 133 13.38 -17.12 2.16
C SER A 133 12.91 -18.12 3.22
N ASN A 134 12.64 -19.37 2.83
CA ASN A 134 12.18 -20.41 3.76
C ASN A 134 13.21 -20.73 4.84
N LYS A 135 14.51 -20.69 4.52
CA LYS A 135 15.57 -20.85 5.53
C LYS A 135 15.48 -19.82 6.67
N TYR A 136 15.01 -18.61 6.37
CA TYR A 136 14.90 -17.52 7.36
C TYR A 136 13.49 -17.38 7.95
N ILE A 137 12.46 -17.86 7.28
CA ILE A 137 11.07 -17.83 7.79
C ILE A 137 10.96 -18.59 9.10
N ASP A 138 11.58 -19.76 9.23
CA ASP A 138 11.54 -20.55 10.45
C ASP A 138 12.24 -19.84 11.62
N VAL A 139 13.35 -19.17 11.34
CA VAL A 139 14.07 -18.36 12.34
C VAL A 139 13.23 -17.15 12.74
N LEU A 140 12.62 -16.46 11.78
CA LEU A 140 11.78 -15.28 12.03
C LEU A 140 10.48 -15.65 12.72
N SER A 141 9.87 -16.80 12.40
CA SER A 141 8.64 -17.25 13.04
C SER A 141 8.85 -17.54 14.53
N ALA A 142 10.02 -18.03 14.91
CA ALA A 142 10.39 -18.26 16.32
C ALA A 142 10.52 -16.96 17.13
N VAL A 143 10.82 -15.83 16.49
CA VAL A 143 10.92 -14.50 17.10
C VAL A 143 9.74 -13.59 16.75
N SER A 144 8.87 -14.03 15.86
CA SER A 144 7.71 -13.27 15.40
C SER A 144 6.74 -13.04 16.55
N LYS A 145 6.74 -11.83 17.07
CA LYS A 145 5.68 -11.35 17.96
C LYS A 145 4.56 -10.78 17.11
N LYS A 146 3.33 -10.87 17.65
CA LYS A 146 2.19 -10.19 17.07
C LYS A 146 2.55 -8.70 16.85
N TYR A 147 2.25 -8.15 15.67
CA TYR A 147 2.51 -6.74 15.38
C TYR A 147 1.79 -5.84 16.39
N SER A 148 2.56 -5.19 17.27
CA SER A 148 2.02 -4.52 18.43
C SER A 148 1.33 -3.18 18.14
N PHE A 149 1.67 -2.56 16.99
CA PHE A 149 1.12 -1.24 16.63
C PHE A 149 -0.32 -1.28 16.10
N ASP A 150 -0.89 -2.47 15.89
CA ASP A 150 -2.29 -2.61 15.50
C ASP A 150 -3.25 -2.60 16.70
N TYR A 151 -2.72 -2.61 17.90
CA TYR A 151 -3.52 -2.70 19.12
C TYR A 151 -3.05 -1.68 20.17
N THR A 152 -3.99 -1.24 21.02
CA THR A 152 -3.67 -0.50 22.23
C THR A 152 -3.03 -1.43 23.28
N TYR A 153 -2.52 -0.88 24.34
CA TYR A 153 -2.02 -1.69 25.48
C TYR A 153 -3.11 -2.57 26.09
N ASP A 154 -4.36 -2.14 26.06
CA ASP A 154 -5.52 -2.91 26.52
C ASP A 154 -6.05 -3.92 25.47
N GLY A 155 -5.38 -4.04 24.34
CA GLY A 155 -5.72 -5.00 23.29
C GLY A 155 -6.85 -4.59 22.35
N LEU A 156 -7.27 -3.32 22.36
CA LEU A 156 -8.25 -2.79 21.42
C LEU A 156 -7.61 -2.57 20.04
N TYR A 157 -8.30 -2.95 18.98
CA TYR A 157 -7.82 -2.76 17.63
C TYR A 157 -7.86 -1.28 17.21
N ILE A 158 -6.74 -0.80 16.68
CA ILE A 158 -6.58 0.56 16.16
C ILE A 158 -6.82 0.57 14.66
N SER A 159 -8.06 0.83 14.25
CA SER A 159 -8.46 0.83 12.85
C SER A 159 -7.74 1.91 12.03
N PRO A 160 -7.59 1.73 10.70
CA PRO A 160 -7.07 2.79 9.80
C PRO A 160 -7.86 4.09 9.91
N THR A 161 -9.18 4.02 10.14
CA THR A 161 -10.04 5.19 10.36
C THR A 161 -9.66 5.93 11.62
N LEU A 162 -9.45 5.21 12.74
CA LEU A 162 -9.00 5.82 13.99
C LEU A 162 -7.64 6.50 13.83
N ARG A 163 -6.68 5.84 13.18
CA ARG A 163 -5.33 6.42 12.92
C ARG A 163 -5.42 7.74 12.16
N ARG A 164 -6.24 7.79 11.12
CA ARG A 164 -6.41 8.99 10.27
C ARG A 164 -7.17 10.09 10.99
N ALA A 165 -8.23 9.75 11.72
CA ALA A 165 -8.96 10.69 12.53
C ALA A 165 -8.05 11.31 13.61
N TYR A 166 -7.29 10.48 14.33
CA TYR A 166 -6.31 10.92 15.31
C TYR A 166 -5.26 11.84 14.69
N ALA A 167 -4.63 11.44 13.58
CA ALA A 167 -3.63 12.25 12.88
C ALA A 167 -4.17 13.62 12.44
N SER A 168 -5.47 13.71 12.10
CA SER A 168 -6.09 14.98 11.68
C SER A 168 -6.29 15.99 12.82
N VAL A 169 -6.20 15.55 14.06
CA VAL A 169 -6.44 16.37 15.27
C VAL A 169 -5.29 16.29 16.27
N ILE A 170 -4.18 15.66 15.92
CA ILE A 170 -3.04 15.40 16.82
C ILE A 170 -2.51 16.67 17.51
N ASP A 171 -2.53 17.81 16.79
CA ASP A 171 -2.05 19.09 17.30
C ASP A 171 -2.93 19.65 18.43
N LYS A 172 -4.13 19.10 18.61
CA LYS A 172 -5.07 19.53 19.64
C LYS A 172 -4.96 18.73 20.93
N PHE A 173 -4.25 17.61 20.90
CA PHE A 173 -3.94 16.84 22.10
C PHE A 173 -2.70 17.39 22.81
N LEU A 174 -2.65 17.20 24.13
CA LEU A 174 -1.51 17.62 24.91
C LEU A 174 -0.21 16.95 24.42
N LYS A 175 0.87 17.72 24.37
CA LYS A 175 2.21 17.19 24.10
C LYS A 175 2.56 16.12 25.14
N ASN A 176 3.07 14.98 24.70
CA ASN A 176 3.44 13.79 25.48
C ASN A 176 2.32 12.76 25.69
N HIS A 177 1.27 12.79 24.91
CA HIS A 177 0.28 11.74 24.92
C HIS A 177 0.80 10.50 24.16
N ASN A 178 0.62 9.34 24.78
CA ASN A 178 0.93 8.06 24.13
C ASN A 178 -0.27 7.64 23.27
N PRO A 179 -0.13 7.55 21.93
CA PRO A 179 -1.25 7.24 21.05
C PRO A 179 -1.80 5.82 21.19
N PHE A 180 -1.10 4.93 21.88
CA PHE A 180 -1.51 3.55 22.16
C PHE A 180 -2.24 3.38 23.49
N GLU A 181 -2.36 4.46 24.26
CA GLU A 181 -3.16 4.52 25.47
C GLU A 181 -4.42 5.32 25.21
N ILE A 182 -5.56 4.63 25.21
CA ILE A 182 -6.84 5.30 25.00
C ILE A 182 -7.38 5.75 26.36
N ILE A 183 -6.82 6.83 26.88
CA ILE A 183 -7.18 7.46 28.15
C ILE A 183 -7.41 8.97 27.96
N GLY A 184 -8.12 9.57 28.89
CA GLY A 184 -8.29 11.03 28.96
C GLY A 184 -8.90 11.64 27.71
N GLU A 185 -8.17 12.57 27.09
CA GLU A 185 -8.65 13.29 25.89
C GLU A 185 -8.87 12.38 24.68
N VAL A 186 -7.99 11.38 24.48
CA VAL A 186 -8.12 10.42 23.38
C VAL A 186 -9.29 9.47 23.60
N GLU A 187 -9.54 9.05 24.84
CA GLU A 187 -10.73 8.27 25.18
C GLU A 187 -12.01 9.07 24.90
N SER A 188 -12.06 10.33 25.34
CA SER A 188 -13.18 11.22 25.04
C SER A 188 -13.37 11.40 23.55
N PHE A 189 -12.31 11.67 22.79
CA PHE A 189 -12.32 11.81 21.34
C PHE A 189 -12.82 10.56 20.64
N THR A 190 -12.31 9.39 21.01
CA THR A 190 -12.66 8.12 20.37
C THR A 190 -14.11 7.72 20.64
N LYS A 191 -14.59 7.90 21.89
CA LYS A 191 -15.99 7.64 22.27
C LYS A 191 -16.95 8.59 21.57
N LYS A 192 -16.64 9.89 21.56
CA LYS A 192 -17.47 10.93 20.95
C LYS A 192 -17.65 10.75 19.43
N ASN A 193 -16.67 10.16 18.77
CA ASN A 193 -16.65 9.98 17.33
C ASN A 193 -16.89 8.53 16.90
N TYR A 194 -17.23 7.62 17.81
CA TYR A 194 -17.53 6.20 17.52
C TYR A 194 -16.38 5.48 16.80
N LEU A 195 -15.12 5.76 17.19
CA LEU A 195 -13.93 5.28 16.52
C LEU A 195 -13.38 3.98 17.11
N ILE A 196 -13.97 3.47 18.17
CA ILE A 196 -13.58 2.21 18.82
C ILE A 196 -14.74 1.24 18.75
N GLU A 197 -14.45 0.04 18.30
CA GLU A 197 -15.36 -1.09 18.39
C GLU A 197 -15.06 -1.89 19.65
N ASN A 198 -16.12 -2.18 20.45
CA ASN A 198 -16.00 -2.92 21.71
C ASN A 198 -15.70 -4.41 21.53
N LYS A 199 -15.47 -4.88 20.30
CA LYS A 199 -15.11 -6.26 20.02
C LYS A 199 -13.68 -6.31 19.49
N SER A 200 -12.89 -7.26 20.00
CA SER A 200 -11.61 -7.66 19.41
C SER A 200 -11.85 -8.32 18.05
N THR A 201 -12.15 -7.52 17.06
CA THR A 201 -12.25 -7.98 15.68
C THR A 201 -10.83 -8.11 15.16
N GLU A 202 -10.39 -9.31 14.84
CA GLU A 202 -9.27 -9.49 13.93
C GLU A 202 -9.67 -8.84 12.61
N TYR A 203 -9.01 -7.74 12.29
CA TYR A 203 -9.24 -7.05 11.04
C TYR A 203 -8.69 -7.92 9.91
N SER A 204 -9.59 -8.46 9.11
CA SER A 204 -9.27 -8.91 7.76
C SER A 204 -9.60 -7.76 6.82
N PRO A 205 -8.63 -7.15 6.14
CA PRO A 205 -8.92 -6.17 5.10
C PRO A 205 -9.65 -6.91 3.98
N GLU A 206 -10.98 -6.84 3.99
CA GLU A 206 -11.74 -7.25 2.83
C GLU A 206 -11.41 -6.26 1.71
N GLY A 207 -10.68 -6.72 0.71
CA GLY A 207 -10.38 -5.93 -0.47
C GLY A 207 -11.67 -5.60 -1.23
N PHE A 208 -11.64 -4.54 -2.03
CA PHE A 208 -12.77 -4.15 -2.89
C PHE A 208 -13.26 -5.31 -3.78
N GLU A 209 -12.42 -6.28 -4.05
CA GLU A 209 -12.68 -7.51 -4.81
C GLU A 209 -13.58 -8.52 -4.07
N GLU A 210 -13.59 -8.47 -2.74
CA GLU A 210 -14.48 -9.32 -1.96
C GLU A 210 -15.92 -8.81 -1.96
N ILE A 211 -16.15 -7.54 -2.31
CA ILE A 211 -17.51 -6.99 -2.48
C ILE A 211 -18.22 -7.68 -3.65
N GLU A 212 -17.50 -8.13 -4.68
CA GLU A 212 -18.08 -8.91 -5.79
C GLU A 212 -18.64 -10.26 -5.33
N LYS A 213 -18.11 -10.85 -4.24
CA LYS A 213 -18.67 -12.07 -3.64
C LYS A 213 -20.10 -11.86 -3.11
N TYR A 214 -20.48 -10.62 -2.82
CA TYR A 214 -21.82 -10.25 -2.37
C TYR A 214 -22.73 -9.87 -3.56
N ASP A 215 -22.76 -10.69 -4.61
CA ASP A 215 -23.50 -10.47 -5.86
C ASP A 215 -24.96 -10.02 -5.62
N ARG A 216 -25.62 -10.53 -4.60
CA ARG A 216 -26.99 -10.14 -4.22
C ARG A 216 -27.06 -8.68 -3.70
N ILE A 217 -26.13 -8.29 -2.83
CA ILE A 217 -26.07 -6.95 -2.24
C ILE A 217 -25.71 -5.95 -3.33
N PHE A 218 -24.75 -6.30 -4.18
CA PHE A 218 -24.34 -5.47 -5.31
C PHE A 218 -25.48 -5.20 -6.29
N LYS A 219 -26.30 -6.22 -6.60
CA LYS A 219 -27.50 -6.07 -7.43
C LYS A 219 -28.55 -5.16 -6.80
N ILE A 220 -28.74 -5.24 -5.48
CA ILE A 220 -29.69 -4.37 -4.74
C ILE A 220 -29.17 -2.92 -4.77
N ILE A 221 -27.90 -2.70 -4.48
CA ILE A 221 -27.27 -1.37 -4.51
C ILE A 221 -27.37 -0.77 -5.91
N ASN A 222 -27.05 -1.52 -6.96
CA ASN A 222 -27.16 -1.06 -8.35
C ASN A 222 -28.61 -0.69 -8.72
N LYS A 223 -29.59 -1.47 -8.27
CA LYS A 223 -31.00 -1.15 -8.48
C LYS A 223 -31.40 0.17 -7.78
N PHE A 224 -30.94 0.34 -6.54
CA PHE A 224 -31.17 1.58 -5.79
C PHE A 224 -30.51 2.79 -6.47
N LEU A 225 -29.26 2.66 -6.91
CA LEU A 225 -28.54 3.72 -7.62
C LEU A 225 -29.23 4.11 -8.94
N LYS A 226 -29.79 3.14 -9.67
CA LYS A 226 -30.59 3.42 -10.89
C LYS A 226 -31.88 4.20 -10.58
N ILE A 227 -32.58 3.86 -9.49
CA ILE A 227 -33.72 4.58 -9.04
C ILE A 227 -33.32 6.02 -8.64
N LEU A 228 -32.27 6.18 -7.91
CA LEU A 228 -31.74 7.47 -7.49
C LEU A 228 -31.33 8.33 -8.70
N LEU A 229 -30.71 7.73 -9.71
CA LEU A 229 -30.38 8.39 -10.98
C LEU A 229 -31.63 8.87 -11.71
N TYR A 230 -32.67 8.02 -11.76
CA TYR A 230 -33.95 8.39 -12.39
C TYR A 230 -34.64 9.57 -11.68
N VAL A 231 -34.67 9.55 -10.35
CA VAL A 231 -35.33 10.59 -9.54
C VAL A 231 -34.58 11.93 -9.58
N LEU A 232 -33.25 11.89 -9.47
CA LEU A 232 -32.43 13.11 -9.39
C LEU A 232 -32.04 13.67 -10.76
N GLY A 233 -32.04 12.83 -11.80
CA GLY A 233 -31.45 13.14 -13.09
C GLY A 233 -29.93 13.10 -13.07
N LEU A 234 -29.34 13.01 -14.26
CA LEU A 234 -27.90 12.74 -14.43
C LEU A 234 -26.99 13.73 -13.71
N VAL A 235 -27.28 15.03 -13.80
CA VAL A 235 -26.40 16.07 -13.26
C VAL A 235 -26.39 16.05 -11.73
N LYS A 236 -27.58 15.98 -11.10
CA LYS A 236 -27.68 15.95 -9.64
C LYS A 236 -27.11 14.65 -9.08
N PHE A 237 -27.37 13.52 -9.74
CA PHE A 237 -26.78 12.22 -9.37
C PHE A 237 -25.25 12.25 -9.45
N SER A 238 -24.69 12.80 -10.52
CA SER A 238 -23.23 12.95 -10.66
C SER A 238 -22.62 13.82 -9.56
N ASN A 239 -23.28 14.93 -9.21
CA ASN A 239 -22.85 15.80 -8.13
C ASN A 239 -22.91 15.11 -6.77
N LEU A 240 -23.97 14.33 -6.52
CA LEU A 240 -24.10 13.53 -5.30
C LEU A 240 -23.02 12.43 -5.21
N SER A 241 -22.74 11.75 -6.32
CA SER A 241 -21.68 10.75 -6.38
C SER A 241 -20.29 11.37 -6.09
N ARG A 242 -20.01 12.55 -6.66
CA ARG A 242 -18.77 13.30 -6.35
C ARG A 242 -18.70 13.71 -4.87
N LEU A 243 -19.84 14.12 -4.28
CA LEU A 243 -19.89 14.42 -2.86
C LEU A 243 -19.57 13.19 -2.01
N PHE A 244 -20.10 12.01 -2.34
CA PHE A 244 -19.76 10.76 -1.63
C PHE A 244 -18.29 10.39 -1.78
N VAL A 245 -17.70 10.50 -2.96
CA VAL A 245 -16.27 10.29 -3.17
C VAL A 245 -15.46 11.28 -2.33
N TYR A 246 -15.84 12.54 -2.30
CA TYR A 246 -15.21 13.56 -1.47
C TYR A 246 -15.30 13.22 0.03
N LEU A 247 -16.49 12.85 0.51
CA LEU A 247 -16.73 12.50 1.91
C LEU A 247 -16.07 11.17 2.31
N SER A 248 -15.84 10.25 1.38
CA SER A 248 -15.13 9.00 1.64
C SER A 248 -13.62 9.19 1.81
N SER A 249 -13.08 10.31 1.36
CA SER A 249 -11.68 10.64 1.58
C SER A 249 -11.45 11.06 3.03
N TYR A 250 -10.67 10.27 3.76
CA TYR A 250 -10.31 10.58 5.16
C TYR A 250 -9.67 11.95 5.33
N ARG A 251 -8.96 12.40 4.31
CA ARG A 251 -8.30 13.70 4.28
C ARG A 251 -9.29 14.86 4.29
N GLN A 252 -10.44 14.67 3.67
CA GLN A 252 -11.49 15.68 3.54
C GLN A 252 -12.41 15.73 4.76
N ILE A 253 -12.36 14.72 5.61
CA ILE A 253 -13.29 14.56 6.74
C ILE A 253 -12.79 15.26 8.02
N LYS A 254 -11.69 16.03 7.99
CA LYS A 254 -11.18 16.74 9.18
C LYS A 254 -12.27 17.47 9.99
N GLY A 255 -13.27 18.03 9.31
CA GLY A 255 -14.39 18.73 9.95
C GLY A 255 -15.46 17.83 10.60
N LEU A 256 -15.41 16.50 10.38
CA LEU A 256 -16.34 15.57 11.03
C LEU A 256 -15.91 15.19 12.44
N TRP A 257 -14.61 15.22 12.72
CA TRP A 257 -14.07 14.77 13.98
C TRP A 257 -14.26 15.82 15.07
N LYS A 258 -15.07 15.50 16.04
CA LYS A 258 -15.35 16.36 17.19
C LYS A 258 -14.32 16.10 18.30
N ILE A 259 -13.72 17.16 18.80
CA ILE A 259 -12.83 17.13 19.97
C ILE A 259 -13.62 17.51 21.20
#